data_efa81d5d84d21ceeec708f3e013e7380
#
_entry.id   efa81d5d84d21ceeec708f3e013e7380
#
_cell.length_a   1.000
_cell.length_b   1.000
_cell.length_c   1.000
_cell.angle_alpha   90.00
_cell.angle_beta   90.00
_cell.angle_gamma   90.00
#
_symmetry.space_group_name_H-M   'P 1'
#
loop_
_entity.id
_entity.type
_entity.pdbx_description
1 polymer ?
#
loop_
_entity_poly.entity_id
_entity_poly.type
_entity_poly.pdbx_seq_one_letter_code
_entity_poly.pdbx_strand_id
1 'polypeptide(L)'
;MILILGGTTEGRVAVRVADEAAATYYYSTKGTLQSIECAHGIRLTGAMNAEEMECFCRDHAIKLLIDAAHPFAQVLHQTIEKVSKCLQIPVIRYERRYPPRDEDLTWCDSYADAIHQMENKGIQRLLALSGVNTLAPLRPYWRSHTTWFRILEREESLSLAEKQGFPQERLVFYREGEDELKLLEQLHPDAILTKESGFSGYFTDKVNAARQFGIPVFVVKRPALPETFYRVYGEDGLRKQIERLLPEFFPLKSGYTTGACATAAAKAALLALLTREEQTESQITLPSGEQITLSVAYTEWARSEEHTSELQSQV
;
A
#
# COMPACT_ATOMS: atom_id res chain seq x y z
N MET A 1 16.92 10.10 -10.65
CA MET A 1 15.54 9.83 -11.05
C MET A 1 14.98 8.63 -10.29
N ILE A 2 13.65 8.54 -10.10
CA ILE A 2 12.97 7.45 -9.36
C ILE A 2 12.17 6.59 -10.32
N LEU A 3 12.16 5.26 -10.10
CA LEU A 3 11.23 4.33 -10.74
C LEU A 3 10.31 3.72 -9.67
N ILE A 4 9.01 3.99 -9.79
CA ILE A 4 7.97 3.46 -8.91
C ILE A 4 7.30 2.28 -9.62
N LEU A 5 7.27 1.12 -8.97
CA LEU A 5 6.62 -0.10 -9.45
C LEU A 5 5.33 -0.30 -8.66
N GLY A 6 4.19 -0.15 -9.34
CA GLY A 6 2.89 -0.03 -8.67
C GLY A 6 1.80 -0.95 -9.20
N GLY A 7 0.62 -0.38 -9.41
CA GLY A 7 -0.59 -1.12 -9.80
C GLY A 7 -1.53 -1.45 -8.63
N THR A 8 -1.31 -0.84 -7.47
CA THR A 8 -2.07 -1.01 -6.23
C THR A 8 -2.50 0.33 -5.64
N THR A 9 -3.23 0.31 -4.54
CA THR A 9 -3.52 1.53 -3.75
C THR A 9 -2.23 2.18 -3.26
N GLU A 10 -1.27 1.37 -2.81
CA GLU A 10 0.05 1.82 -2.36
C GLU A 10 0.82 2.51 -3.49
N GLY A 11 0.69 2.02 -4.73
CA GLY A 11 1.27 2.67 -5.90
C GLY A 11 0.70 4.06 -6.16
N ARG A 12 -0.62 4.26 -5.94
CA ARG A 12 -1.25 5.58 -6.05
C ARG A 12 -0.73 6.54 -4.99
N VAL A 13 -0.54 6.07 -3.77
CA VAL A 13 0.05 6.87 -2.70
C VAL A 13 1.48 7.26 -3.02
N ALA A 14 2.29 6.31 -3.52
CA ALA A 14 3.67 6.58 -3.91
C ALA A 14 3.77 7.64 -5.02
N VAL A 15 2.85 7.61 -5.99
CA VAL A 15 2.73 8.64 -7.03
C VAL A 15 2.40 10.00 -6.42
N ARG A 16 1.40 10.09 -5.54
CA ARG A 16 1.02 11.34 -4.87
C ARG A 16 2.19 11.95 -4.10
N VAL A 17 2.92 11.14 -3.33
CA VAL A 17 4.12 11.60 -2.61
C VAL A 17 5.21 12.06 -3.57
N ALA A 18 5.42 11.36 -4.69
CA ALA A 18 6.42 11.76 -5.68
C ALA A 18 6.04 13.06 -6.42
N ASP A 19 4.74 13.27 -6.69
CA ASP A 19 4.26 14.50 -7.34
C ASP A 19 4.51 15.75 -6.50
N GLU A 20 4.57 15.64 -5.15
CA GLU A 20 4.91 16.75 -4.27
C GLU A 20 6.33 17.33 -4.53
N ALA A 21 7.21 16.53 -5.14
CA ALA A 21 8.56 16.96 -5.46
C ALA A 21 8.61 17.90 -6.69
N ALA A 22 7.56 17.97 -7.48
CA ALA A 22 7.54 18.62 -8.81
C ALA A 22 8.71 18.18 -9.73
N ALA A 23 9.26 16.98 -9.47
CA ALA A 23 10.37 16.40 -10.18
C ALA A 23 9.91 15.20 -11.02
N THR A 24 10.54 14.97 -12.16
CA THR A 24 10.19 13.85 -13.04
C THR A 24 10.55 12.51 -12.40
N TYR A 25 9.63 11.55 -12.50
CA TYR A 25 9.81 10.14 -12.10
C TYR A 25 9.11 9.21 -13.10
N TYR A 26 9.38 7.91 -13.01
CA TYR A 26 8.69 6.89 -13.79
C TYR A 26 7.73 6.10 -12.89
N TYR A 27 6.52 5.83 -13.41
CA TYR A 27 5.55 4.97 -12.76
C TYR A 27 5.17 3.80 -13.66
N SER A 28 5.57 2.59 -13.25
CA SER A 28 5.38 1.36 -14.02
C SER A 28 4.27 0.49 -13.43
N THR A 29 3.39 0.01 -14.31
CA THR A 29 2.34 -0.97 -14.00
C THR A 29 2.32 -2.08 -15.03
N LYS A 30 1.92 -3.30 -14.61
CA LYS A 30 1.82 -4.44 -15.53
C LYS A 30 0.78 -4.23 -16.63
N GLY A 31 -0.37 -3.64 -16.29
CA GLY A 31 -1.49 -3.39 -17.20
C GLY A 31 -1.81 -1.90 -17.32
N THR A 32 -2.67 -1.57 -18.29
CA THR A 32 -3.12 -0.21 -18.60
C THR A 32 -4.29 0.28 -17.73
N LEU A 33 -4.95 -0.64 -17.02
CA LEU A 33 -6.28 -0.43 -16.42
C LEU A 33 -6.30 0.46 -15.17
N GLN A 34 -5.15 0.77 -14.58
CA GLN A 34 -5.12 1.69 -13.45
C GLN A 34 -5.22 3.13 -13.97
N SER A 35 -6.39 3.73 -13.82
CA SER A 35 -6.54 5.18 -14.00
C SER A 35 -5.83 5.89 -12.84
N ILE A 36 -4.74 6.57 -13.14
CA ILE A 36 -4.01 7.43 -12.23
C ILE A 36 -3.41 8.57 -13.02
N GLU A 37 -3.62 9.77 -12.55
CA GLU A 37 -2.93 10.95 -13.04
C GLU A 37 -1.59 11.07 -12.31
N CYS A 38 -0.53 11.25 -13.07
CA CYS A 38 0.81 11.52 -12.58
C CYS A 38 1.16 12.94 -13.03
N ALA A 39 1.16 13.90 -12.12
CA ALA A 39 1.38 15.31 -12.47
C ALA A 39 2.77 15.54 -13.08
N HIS A 40 3.78 14.83 -12.55
CA HIS A 40 5.17 14.92 -12.99
C HIS A 40 5.75 13.56 -13.43
N GLY A 41 4.95 12.50 -13.37
CA GLY A 41 5.36 11.14 -13.66
C GLY A 41 5.15 10.72 -15.10
N ILE A 42 6.12 9.97 -15.63
CA ILE A 42 6.02 9.30 -16.93
C ILE A 42 5.50 7.88 -16.70
N ARG A 43 4.35 7.56 -17.30
CA ARG A 43 3.74 6.23 -17.17
C ARG A 43 4.38 5.23 -18.09
N LEU A 44 4.65 4.05 -17.53
CA LEU A 44 5.10 2.86 -18.24
C LEU A 44 4.09 1.73 -18.04
N THR A 45 3.82 0.98 -19.09
CA THR A 45 2.93 -0.18 -19.05
C THR A 45 3.64 -1.40 -19.62
N GLY A 46 3.38 -2.53 -19.02
CA GLY A 46 4.04 -3.79 -19.36
C GLY A 46 4.90 -4.31 -18.21
N ALA A 47 5.07 -5.62 -18.16
CA ALA A 47 6.01 -6.23 -17.23
C ALA A 47 7.41 -6.14 -17.80
N MET A 48 8.38 -5.74 -17.01
CA MET A 48 9.80 -5.79 -17.35
C MET A 48 10.44 -7.02 -16.71
N ASN A 49 11.22 -7.77 -17.47
CA ASN A 49 12.13 -8.77 -16.90
C ASN A 49 13.37 -8.07 -16.29
N ALA A 50 14.29 -8.83 -15.70
CA ALA A 50 15.44 -8.24 -15.02
C ALA A 50 16.40 -7.50 -15.96
N GLU A 51 16.61 -7.99 -17.18
CA GLU A 51 17.48 -7.38 -18.17
C GLU A 51 16.88 -6.07 -18.71
N GLU A 52 15.59 -6.09 -19.03
CA GLU A 52 14.85 -4.90 -19.46
C GLU A 52 14.84 -3.82 -18.39
N MET A 53 14.59 -4.21 -17.11
CA MET A 53 14.59 -3.26 -16.00
C MET A 53 15.99 -2.71 -15.74
N GLU A 54 17.04 -3.53 -15.87
CA GLU A 54 18.42 -3.09 -15.70
C GLU A 54 18.82 -2.08 -16.78
N CYS A 55 18.54 -2.36 -18.06
CA CYS A 55 18.76 -1.43 -19.17
C CYS A 55 17.99 -0.13 -18.94
N PHE A 56 16.71 -0.22 -18.63
CA PHE A 56 15.89 0.94 -18.34
C PHE A 56 16.46 1.81 -17.21
N CYS A 57 16.91 1.20 -16.12
CA CYS A 57 17.51 1.92 -15.01
C CYS A 57 18.80 2.65 -15.40
N ARG A 58 19.62 2.05 -16.25
CA ARG A 58 20.85 2.67 -16.78
C ARG A 58 20.54 3.82 -17.73
N ASP A 59 19.69 3.58 -18.73
CA ASP A 59 19.35 4.55 -19.78
C ASP A 59 18.68 5.81 -19.22
N HIS A 60 17.90 5.65 -18.13
CA HIS A 60 17.17 6.74 -17.49
C HIS A 60 17.79 7.23 -16.17
N ALA A 61 19.03 6.83 -15.88
CA ALA A 61 19.76 7.23 -14.68
C ALA A 61 18.92 7.10 -13.39
N ILE A 62 18.24 5.94 -13.24
CA ILE A 62 17.45 5.65 -12.02
C ILE A 62 18.40 5.49 -10.83
N LYS A 63 18.14 6.24 -9.76
CA LYS A 63 18.92 6.22 -8.53
C LYS A 63 18.17 5.61 -7.34
N LEU A 64 16.86 5.41 -7.48
CA LEU A 64 16.01 4.87 -6.42
C LEU A 64 14.86 4.07 -7.04
N LEU A 65 14.63 2.87 -6.51
CA LEU A 65 13.48 2.04 -6.83
C LEU A 65 12.46 2.11 -5.68
N ILE A 66 11.17 2.27 -6.01
CA ILE A 66 10.09 2.19 -5.03
C ILE A 66 9.20 1.01 -5.42
N ASP A 67 9.22 -0.03 -4.59
CA ASP A 67 8.35 -1.18 -4.72
C ASP A 67 7.05 -0.92 -3.95
N ALA A 68 6.03 -0.52 -4.65
CA ALA A 68 4.66 -0.34 -4.18
C ALA A 68 3.70 -1.38 -4.81
N ALA A 69 4.24 -2.51 -5.29
CA ALA A 69 3.46 -3.56 -5.91
C ALA A 69 2.71 -4.42 -4.89
N HIS A 70 1.83 -5.28 -5.41
CA HIS A 70 1.07 -6.19 -4.56
C HIS A 70 2.00 -7.14 -3.79
N PRO A 71 1.76 -7.42 -2.47
CA PRO A 71 2.64 -8.28 -1.67
C PRO A 71 2.91 -9.66 -2.24
N PHE A 72 2.00 -10.17 -3.09
CA PHE A 72 2.15 -11.46 -3.78
C PHE A 72 2.80 -11.36 -5.17
N ALA A 73 3.37 -10.22 -5.53
CA ALA A 73 4.09 -10.04 -6.81
C ALA A 73 5.53 -10.57 -6.71
N GLN A 74 5.70 -11.84 -6.32
CA GLN A 74 7.01 -12.46 -6.04
C GLN A 74 8.02 -12.29 -7.17
N VAL A 75 7.61 -12.55 -8.42
CA VAL A 75 8.50 -12.41 -9.58
C VAL A 75 9.03 -10.98 -9.69
N LEU A 76 8.16 -9.99 -9.49
CA LEU A 76 8.58 -8.58 -9.54
C LEU A 76 9.52 -8.24 -8.38
N HIS A 77 9.23 -8.70 -7.16
CA HIS A 77 10.12 -8.45 -6.01
C HIS A 77 11.52 -9.04 -6.22
N GLN A 78 11.60 -10.26 -6.78
CA GLN A 78 12.87 -10.90 -7.16
C GLN A 78 13.58 -10.15 -8.28
N THR A 79 12.84 -9.67 -9.28
CA THR A 79 13.39 -8.84 -10.37
C THR A 79 13.99 -7.55 -9.81
N ILE A 80 13.25 -6.84 -8.95
CA ILE A 80 13.72 -5.61 -8.29
C ILE A 80 14.97 -5.89 -7.47
N GLU A 81 14.98 -6.97 -6.69
CA GLU A 81 16.15 -7.35 -5.88
C GLU A 81 17.39 -7.62 -6.73
N LYS A 82 17.23 -8.37 -7.82
CA LYS A 82 18.33 -8.68 -8.75
C LYS A 82 18.90 -7.39 -9.37
N VAL A 83 18.04 -6.51 -9.87
CA VAL A 83 18.46 -5.24 -10.49
C VAL A 83 19.11 -4.30 -9.46
N SER A 84 18.51 -4.18 -8.27
CA SER A 84 19.05 -3.39 -7.16
C SER A 84 20.46 -3.82 -6.78
N LYS A 85 20.71 -5.13 -6.65
CA LYS A 85 22.04 -5.68 -6.34
C LYS A 85 23.05 -5.44 -7.47
N CYS A 86 22.62 -5.63 -8.73
CA CYS A 86 23.48 -5.44 -9.91
C CYS A 86 23.91 -3.98 -10.07
N LEU A 87 22.99 -3.04 -9.91
CA LEU A 87 23.23 -1.61 -10.13
C LEU A 87 23.55 -0.84 -8.85
N GLN A 88 23.50 -1.50 -7.68
CA GLN A 88 23.67 -0.87 -6.37
C GLN A 88 22.69 0.29 -6.13
N ILE A 89 21.46 0.14 -6.63
CA ILE A 89 20.38 1.10 -6.45
C ILE A 89 19.56 0.72 -5.21
N PRO A 90 19.34 1.63 -4.25
CA PRO A 90 18.51 1.34 -3.09
C PRO A 90 17.04 1.11 -3.48
N VAL A 91 16.34 0.29 -2.68
CA VAL A 91 14.92 -0.02 -2.86
C VAL A 91 14.15 0.37 -1.63
N ILE A 92 13.13 1.20 -1.78
CA ILE A 92 12.11 1.42 -0.76
C ILE A 92 10.94 0.48 -1.03
N ARG A 93 10.57 -0.33 -0.05
CA ARG A 93 9.32 -1.07 -0.05
C ARG A 93 8.27 -0.26 0.68
N TYR A 94 7.27 0.24 -0.05
CA TYR A 94 6.09 0.85 0.55
C TYR A 94 5.11 -0.25 0.97
N GLU A 95 5.08 -0.56 2.27
CA GLU A 95 4.40 -1.74 2.80
C GLU A 95 3.01 -1.39 3.34
N ARG A 96 2.12 -2.34 3.23
CA ARG A 96 0.78 -2.28 3.80
C ARG A 96 0.81 -2.45 5.31
N ARG A 97 -0.21 -1.93 5.97
CA ARG A 97 -0.52 -2.36 7.34
C ARG A 97 -1.34 -3.64 7.30
N TYR A 98 -1.00 -4.56 8.19
CA TYR A 98 -1.68 -5.85 8.32
C TYR A 98 -2.27 -5.94 9.73
N PRO A 99 -3.48 -6.53 9.90
CA PRO A 99 -3.96 -6.90 11.22
C PRO A 99 -3.06 -8.01 11.80
N PRO A 100 -3.07 -8.18 13.12
CA PRO A 100 -2.45 -9.35 13.75
C PRO A 100 -2.98 -10.65 13.14
N ARG A 101 -2.18 -11.70 13.19
CA ARG A 101 -2.61 -13.02 12.75
C ARG A 101 -3.45 -13.67 13.84
N ASP A 102 -4.74 -13.79 13.59
CA ASP A 102 -5.68 -14.40 14.52
C ASP A 102 -5.49 -15.93 14.55
N GLU A 103 -5.58 -16.54 15.73
CA GLU A 103 -5.38 -17.98 15.94
C GLU A 103 -6.55 -18.83 15.43
N ASP A 104 -7.74 -18.26 15.28
CA ASP A 104 -8.93 -18.91 14.73
C ASP A 104 -8.88 -19.10 13.21
N LEU A 105 -7.92 -18.46 12.54
CA LEU A 105 -7.70 -18.62 11.11
C LEU A 105 -6.70 -19.74 10.79
N THR A 106 -6.94 -20.45 9.70
CA THR A 106 -5.99 -21.45 9.23
C THR A 106 -4.94 -20.82 8.32
N TRP A 107 -3.76 -20.58 8.86
CA TRP A 107 -2.64 -19.95 8.17
C TRP A 107 -1.84 -20.97 7.37
N CYS A 108 -1.77 -20.79 6.05
CA CYS A 108 -1.11 -21.69 5.11
C CYS A 108 0.16 -21.02 4.54
N ASP A 109 1.25 -21.78 4.48
CA ASP A 109 2.53 -21.27 3.96
C ASP A 109 2.56 -21.17 2.43
N SER A 110 1.72 -21.95 1.77
CA SER A 110 1.59 -21.98 0.31
C SER A 110 0.18 -22.42 -0.12
N TYR A 111 -0.11 -22.33 -1.43
CA TYR A 111 -1.33 -22.91 -1.98
C TYR A 111 -1.38 -24.43 -1.88
N ALA A 112 -0.22 -25.10 -1.97
CA ALA A 112 -0.14 -26.56 -1.77
C ALA A 112 -0.47 -26.94 -0.33
N ASP A 113 0.06 -26.19 0.65
CA ASP A 113 -0.30 -26.36 2.06
C ASP A 113 -1.79 -26.09 2.29
N ALA A 114 -2.34 -25.03 1.69
CA ALA A 114 -3.79 -24.75 1.78
C ALA A 114 -4.64 -25.90 1.26
N ILE A 115 -4.28 -26.49 0.11
CA ILE A 115 -4.96 -27.67 -0.44
C ILE A 115 -4.92 -28.81 0.58
N HIS A 116 -3.74 -29.16 1.08
CA HIS A 116 -3.60 -30.23 2.05
C HIS A 116 -4.43 -30.03 3.32
N GLN A 117 -4.45 -28.79 3.85
CA GLN A 117 -5.25 -28.47 5.03
C GLN A 117 -6.76 -28.50 4.77
N MET A 118 -7.21 -28.06 3.59
CA MET A 118 -8.62 -28.13 3.18
C MET A 118 -9.08 -29.58 3.00
N GLU A 119 -8.26 -30.43 2.36
CA GLU A 119 -8.55 -31.85 2.20
C GLU A 119 -8.61 -32.58 3.55
N ASN A 120 -7.69 -32.32 4.46
CA ASN A 120 -7.68 -32.89 5.81
C ASN A 120 -8.92 -32.50 6.63
N LYS A 121 -9.48 -31.31 6.39
CA LYS A 121 -10.72 -30.85 7.02
C LYS A 121 -11.98 -31.25 6.27
N GLY A 122 -11.87 -32.00 5.17
CA GLY A 122 -13.00 -32.49 4.38
C GLY A 122 -13.81 -31.43 3.65
N ILE A 123 -13.20 -30.28 3.33
CA ILE A 123 -13.84 -29.17 2.61
C ILE A 123 -14.16 -29.62 1.18
N GLN A 124 -15.42 -29.52 0.77
CA GLN A 124 -15.89 -29.93 -0.55
C GLN A 124 -16.29 -28.74 -1.43
N ARG A 125 -16.71 -27.64 -0.80
CA ARG A 125 -17.21 -26.43 -1.47
C ARG A 125 -16.39 -25.23 -1.02
N LEU A 126 -15.58 -24.69 -1.92
CA LEU A 126 -14.65 -23.61 -1.61
C LEU A 126 -15.05 -22.31 -2.32
N LEU A 127 -15.05 -21.19 -1.63
CA LEU A 127 -15.03 -19.86 -2.24
C LEU A 127 -13.61 -19.27 -2.16
N ALA A 128 -12.93 -19.18 -3.31
CA ALA A 128 -11.59 -18.62 -3.41
C ALA A 128 -11.65 -17.11 -3.67
N LEU A 129 -11.37 -16.31 -2.65
CA LEU A 129 -11.30 -14.83 -2.68
C LEU A 129 -9.87 -14.34 -2.95
N SER A 130 -9.12 -15.08 -3.74
CA SER A 130 -7.67 -14.92 -3.96
C SER A 130 -7.31 -14.39 -5.35
N GLY A 131 -8.31 -14.22 -6.24
CA GLY A 131 -8.18 -13.64 -7.56
C GLY A 131 -7.69 -14.63 -8.62
N VAL A 132 -7.80 -14.26 -9.89
CA VAL A 132 -7.63 -15.14 -11.07
C VAL A 132 -6.26 -15.84 -11.17
N ASN A 133 -5.18 -15.18 -10.72
CA ASN A 133 -3.84 -15.75 -10.76
C ASN A 133 -3.66 -17.00 -9.86
N THR A 134 -4.65 -17.31 -9.02
CA THR A 134 -4.59 -18.46 -8.13
C THR A 134 -5.31 -19.69 -8.69
N LEU A 135 -5.90 -19.57 -9.86
CA LEU A 135 -6.47 -20.71 -10.59
C LEU A 135 -5.42 -21.81 -10.84
N ALA A 136 -4.22 -21.41 -11.31
CA ALA A 136 -3.17 -22.38 -11.61
C ALA A 136 -2.68 -23.15 -10.36
N PRO A 137 -2.23 -22.51 -9.26
CA PRO A 137 -1.78 -23.22 -8.08
C PRO A 137 -2.89 -23.99 -7.35
N LEU A 138 -4.17 -23.62 -7.50
CA LEU A 138 -5.30 -24.32 -6.92
C LEU A 138 -5.92 -25.35 -7.87
N ARG A 139 -5.32 -25.57 -9.06
CA ARG A 139 -5.84 -26.51 -10.06
C ARG A 139 -6.02 -27.94 -9.55
N PRO A 140 -5.13 -28.53 -8.74
CA PRO A 140 -5.35 -29.86 -8.17
C PRO A 140 -6.65 -29.95 -7.37
N TYR A 141 -6.98 -28.89 -6.63
CA TYR A 141 -8.16 -28.85 -5.79
C TYR A 141 -9.46 -28.63 -6.57
N TRP A 142 -9.55 -27.56 -7.39
CA TRP A 142 -10.80 -27.22 -8.06
C TRP A 142 -11.22 -28.19 -9.17
N ARG A 143 -10.34 -29.08 -9.60
CA ARG A 143 -10.70 -30.18 -10.53
C ARG A 143 -11.50 -31.28 -9.88
N SER A 144 -11.35 -31.47 -8.59
CA SER A 144 -12.00 -32.55 -7.81
C SER A 144 -13.07 -32.05 -6.86
N HIS A 145 -13.07 -30.74 -6.56
CA HIS A 145 -13.99 -30.12 -5.60
C HIS A 145 -14.75 -28.95 -6.21
N THR A 146 -15.94 -28.68 -5.68
CA THR A 146 -16.70 -27.49 -6.10
C THR A 146 -16.01 -26.23 -5.62
N THR A 147 -15.53 -25.42 -6.55
CA THR A 147 -14.79 -24.20 -6.21
C THR A 147 -15.29 -23.03 -7.03
N TRP A 148 -15.62 -21.94 -6.37
CA TRP A 148 -15.87 -20.64 -6.99
C TRP A 148 -14.67 -19.74 -6.83
N PHE A 149 -14.34 -18.97 -7.89
CA PHE A 149 -13.30 -17.94 -7.81
C PHE A 149 -13.89 -16.56 -7.97
N ARG A 150 -13.66 -15.68 -6.99
CA ARG A 150 -13.99 -14.27 -7.16
C ARG A 150 -12.84 -13.54 -7.85
N ILE A 151 -13.16 -12.97 -9.00
CA ILE A 151 -12.22 -12.29 -9.88
C ILE A 151 -12.74 -10.90 -10.25
N LEU A 152 -11.86 -10.04 -10.73
CA LEU A 152 -12.27 -8.80 -11.38
C LEU A 152 -12.83 -9.12 -12.77
N GLU A 153 -13.96 -8.51 -13.13
CA GLU A 153 -14.59 -8.65 -14.45
C GLU A 153 -13.76 -7.90 -15.49
N ARG A 154 -12.75 -8.59 -16.02
CA ARG A 154 -11.79 -8.07 -17.00
C ARG A 154 -11.53 -9.12 -18.06
N GLU A 155 -11.34 -8.68 -19.30
CA GLU A 155 -11.04 -9.56 -20.42
C GLU A 155 -9.81 -10.45 -20.16
N GLU A 156 -8.74 -9.86 -19.58
CA GLU A 156 -7.52 -10.61 -19.23
C GLU A 156 -7.80 -11.69 -18.16
N SER A 157 -8.68 -11.40 -17.19
CA SER A 157 -9.06 -12.37 -16.16
C SER A 157 -9.88 -13.52 -16.74
N LEU A 158 -10.81 -13.20 -17.64
CA LEU A 158 -11.63 -14.18 -18.33
C LEU A 158 -10.78 -15.06 -19.25
N SER A 159 -9.90 -14.45 -20.06
CA SER A 159 -8.97 -15.17 -20.94
C SER A 159 -8.05 -16.10 -20.14
N LEU A 160 -7.57 -15.66 -18.98
CA LEU A 160 -6.73 -16.50 -18.12
C LEU A 160 -7.51 -17.67 -17.54
N ALA A 161 -8.75 -17.46 -17.11
CA ALA A 161 -9.62 -18.53 -16.60
C ALA A 161 -9.92 -19.57 -17.69
N GLU A 162 -10.23 -19.11 -18.89
CA GLU A 162 -10.47 -19.97 -20.05
C GLU A 162 -9.23 -20.80 -20.42
N LYS A 163 -8.04 -20.17 -20.50
CA LYS A 163 -6.76 -20.86 -20.75
C LYS A 163 -6.44 -21.92 -19.70
N GLN A 164 -6.90 -21.74 -18.47
CA GLN A 164 -6.75 -22.74 -17.40
C GLN A 164 -7.81 -23.84 -17.47
N GLY A 165 -8.83 -23.69 -18.32
CA GLY A 165 -9.97 -24.62 -18.43
C GLY A 165 -10.88 -24.57 -17.20
N PHE A 166 -10.98 -23.40 -16.57
CA PHE A 166 -11.86 -23.23 -15.42
C PHE A 166 -13.30 -22.93 -15.88
N PRO A 167 -14.34 -23.58 -15.28
CA PRO A 167 -15.72 -23.39 -15.65
C PRO A 167 -16.19 -21.95 -15.43
N GLN A 168 -16.73 -21.31 -16.47
CA GLN A 168 -17.15 -19.91 -16.41
C GLN A 168 -18.30 -19.69 -15.42
N GLU A 169 -19.20 -20.65 -15.27
CA GLU A 169 -20.33 -20.63 -14.34
C GLU A 169 -19.92 -20.63 -12.85
N ARG A 170 -18.66 -20.92 -12.58
CA ARG A 170 -18.08 -20.87 -11.24
C ARG A 170 -17.23 -19.61 -10.99
N LEU A 171 -17.19 -18.69 -11.95
CA LEU A 171 -16.58 -17.37 -11.76
C LEU A 171 -17.60 -16.44 -11.10
N VAL A 172 -17.15 -15.75 -10.06
CA VAL A 172 -17.90 -14.69 -9.37
C VAL A 172 -17.17 -13.38 -9.61
N PHE A 173 -17.89 -12.36 -10.06
CA PHE A 173 -17.30 -11.08 -10.34
C PHE A 173 -17.32 -10.19 -9.10
N TYR A 174 -16.18 -9.58 -8.80
CA TYR A 174 -16.08 -8.59 -7.73
C TYR A 174 -16.78 -7.30 -8.15
N ARG A 175 -17.65 -6.81 -7.30
CA ARG A 175 -18.29 -5.49 -7.42
C ARG A 175 -17.99 -4.69 -6.15
N GLU A 176 -17.59 -3.43 -6.32
CA GLU A 176 -17.31 -2.55 -5.20
C GLU A 176 -18.59 -2.30 -4.39
N GLY A 177 -18.48 -2.40 -3.05
CA GLY A 177 -19.62 -2.23 -2.15
C GLY A 177 -20.54 -3.45 -2.03
N GLU A 178 -20.21 -4.59 -2.66
CA GLU A 178 -20.96 -5.83 -2.52
C GLU A 178 -20.74 -6.44 -1.12
N ASP A 179 -21.84 -6.86 -0.50
CA ASP A 179 -21.83 -7.49 0.81
C ASP A 179 -21.29 -8.92 0.70
N GLU A 180 -20.14 -9.18 1.33
CA GLU A 180 -19.50 -10.50 1.36
C GLU A 180 -20.43 -11.58 1.94
N LEU A 181 -21.27 -11.23 2.92
CA LEU A 181 -22.19 -12.18 3.55
C LEU A 181 -23.25 -12.69 2.58
N LYS A 182 -23.81 -11.81 1.74
CA LYS A 182 -24.79 -12.21 0.71
C LYS A 182 -24.22 -13.21 -0.28
N LEU A 183 -22.95 -13.05 -0.64
CA LEU A 183 -22.26 -14.00 -1.50
C LEU A 183 -22.12 -15.38 -0.83
N LEU A 184 -21.79 -15.40 0.47
CA LEU A 184 -21.72 -16.65 1.24
C LEU A 184 -23.10 -17.31 1.37
N GLU A 185 -24.17 -16.54 1.63
CA GLU A 185 -25.55 -17.02 1.67
C GLU A 185 -26.02 -17.58 0.33
N GLN A 186 -25.57 -17.01 -0.79
CA GLN A 186 -25.94 -17.50 -2.13
C GLN A 186 -25.21 -18.77 -2.51
N LEU A 187 -23.93 -18.88 -2.21
CA LEU A 187 -23.09 -19.99 -2.67
C LEU A 187 -23.03 -21.15 -1.67
N HIS A 188 -23.30 -20.90 -0.38
CA HIS A 188 -23.16 -21.87 0.70
C HIS A 188 -21.86 -22.67 0.66
N PRO A 189 -20.68 -22.00 0.65
CA PRO A 189 -19.40 -22.70 0.67
C PRO A 189 -19.13 -23.28 2.07
N ASP A 190 -18.34 -24.37 2.13
CA ASP A 190 -17.87 -24.95 3.39
C ASP A 190 -16.72 -24.14 4.00
N ALA A 191 -16.01 -23.36 3.16
CA ALA A 191 -14.88 -22.55 3.58
C ALA A 191 -14.61 -21.43 2.58
N ILE A 192 -13.88 -20.39 3.04
CA ILE A 192 -13.22 -19.44 2.16
C ILE A 192 -11.71 -19.60 2.16
N LEU A 193 -11.08 -19.32 1.01
CA LEU A 193 -9.64 -19.16 0.86
C LEU A 193 -9.33 -17.73 0.47
N THR A 194 -8.47 -17.06 1.22
CA THR A 194 -8.01 -15.72 0.89
C THR A 194 -6.49 -15.60 1.02
N LYS A 195 -5.95 -14.43 0.68
CA LYS A 195 -4.54 -14.07 0.86
C LYS A 195 -4.39 -13.13 2.04
N GLU A 196 -3.25 -13.16 2.71
CA GLU A 196 -2.85 -12.13 3.66
C GLU A 196 -2.61 -10.80 2.89
N SER A 197 -3.71 -10.12 2.52
CA SER A 197 -3.67 -8.95 1.63
C SER A 197 -3.64 -7.60 2.35
N GLY A 198 -3.73 -7.59 3.69
CA GLY A 198 -3.77 -6.38 4.50
C GLY A 198 -5.09 -5.61 4.39
N PHE A 199 -5.16 -4.44 5.05
CA PHE A 199 -6.39 -3.64 5.09
C PHE A 199 -6.82 -3.17 3.69
N SER A 200 -5.90 -2.69 2.86
CA SER A 200 -6.19 -2.27 1.49
C SER A 200 -6.62 -3.40 0.54
N GLY A 201 -6.54 -4.64 0.99
CA GLY A 201 -7.03 -5.83 0.27
C GLY A 201 -8.37 -6.36 0.78
N TYR A 202 -9.08 -5.60 1.61
CA TYR A 202 -10.36 -6.01 2.23
C TYR A 202 -10.26 -7.35 2.99
N PHE A 203 -9.12 -7.59 3.62
CA PHE A 203 -8.87 -8.85 4.34
C PHE A 203 -9.84 -9.02 5.51
N THR A 204 -10.00 -7.98 6.31
CA THR A 204 -10.84 -7.98 7.51
C THR A 204 -12.32 -8.24 7.16
N ASP A 205 -12.82 -7.63 6.07
CA ASP A 205 -14.23 -7.78 5.67
C ASP A 205 -14.54 -9.23 5.28
N LYS A 206 -13.64 -9.87 4.53
CA LYS A 206 -13.76 -11.29 4.16
C LYS A 206 -13.76 -12.21 5.37
N VAL A 207 -12.85 -11.97 6.32
CA VAL A 207 -12.75 -12.76 7.55
C VAL A 207 -14.01 -12.59 8.40
N ASN A 208 -14.47 -11.34 8.59
CA ASN A 208 -15.67 -11.06 9.38
C ASN A 208 -16.94 -11.69 8.78
N ALA A 209 -17.09 -11.61 7.44
CA ALA A 209 -18.21 -12.26 6.77
C ALA A 209 -18.20 -13.79 6.97
N ALA A 210 -17.04 -14.43 6.85
CA ALA A 210 -16.91 -15.87 7.07
C ALA A 210 -17.18 -16.27 8.52
N ARG A 211 -16.71 -15.47 9.49
CA ARG A 211 -17.01 -15.66 10.92
C ARG A 211 -18.51 -15.55 11.20
N GLN A 212 -19.16 -14.53 10.62
CA GLN A 212 -20.62 -14.35 10.77
C GLN A 212 -21.40 -15.50 10.12
N PHE A 213 -20.93 -16.01 8.99
CA PHE A 213 -21.52 -17.16 8.32
C PHE A 213 -21.20 -18.51 9.00
N GLY A 214 -20.22 -18.54 9.89
CA GLY A 214 -19.84 -19.71 10.68
C GLY A 214 -18.96 -20.73 9.94
N ILE A 215 -18.16 -20.29 8.95
CA ILE A 215 -17.27 -21.15 8.16
C ILE A 215 -15.78 -20.83 8.38
N PRO A 216 -14.89 -21.85 8.25
CA PRO A 216 -13.46 -21.66 8.39
C PRO A 216 -12.87 -20.82 7.26
N VAL A 217 -11.79 -20.10 7.62
CA VAL A 217 -11.02 -19.27 6.72
C VAL A 217 -9.61 -19.82 6.58
N PHE A 218 -9.22 -20.13 5.36
CA PHE A 218 -7.84 -20.48 5.01
C PHE A 218 -7.15 -19.23 4.45
N VAL A 219 -5.97 -18.91 4.99
CA VAL A 219 -5.24 -17.71 4.62
C VAL A 219 -3.86 -18.09 4.11
N VAL A 220 -3.59 -17.84 2.84
CA VAL A 220 -2.23 -17.98 2.31
C VAL A 220 -1.40 -16.80 2.79
N LYS A 221 -0.33 -17.09 3.54
CA LYS A 221 0.60 -16.10 4.06
C LYS A 221 1.27 -15.34 2.92
N ARG A 222 1.51 -14.05 3.13
CA ARG A 222 2.28 -13.26 2.17
C ARG A 222 3.72 -13.76 2.11
N PRO A 223 4.35 -13.75 0.93
CA PRO A 223 5.75 -14.11 0.78
C PRO A 223 6.66 -13.20 1.60
N ALA A 224 7.78 -13.72 2.04
CA ALA A 224 8.84 -12.90 2.60
C ALA A 224 9.39 -11.95 1.53
N LEU A 225 9.63 -10.72 1.92
CA LEU A 225 10.28 -9.72 1.07
C LEU A 225 11.79 -9.73 1.29
N PRO A 226 12.58 -9.33 0.29
CA PRO A 226 14.02 -9.19 0.45
C PRO A 226 14.38 -8.31 1.65
N GLU A 227 15.35 -8.75 2.45
CA GLU A 227 15.80 -8.02 3.65
C GLU A 227 16.52 -6.72 3.31
N THR A 228 17.04 -6.61 2.10
CA THR A 228 17.73 -5.42 1.58
C THR A 228 16.82 -4.23 1.29
N PHE A 229 15.50 -4.43 1.29
CA PHE A 229 14.54 -3.38 1.02
C PHE A 229 14.27 -2.54 2.27
N TYR A 230 14.33 -1.22 2.15
CA TYR A 230 13.92 -0.29 3.19
C TYR A 230 12.40 -0.29 3.30
N ARG A 231 11.87 -0.94 4.33
CA ARG A 231 10.41 -1.01 4.54
C ARG A 231 9.91 0.25 5.22
N VAL A 232 8.91 0.87 4.61
CA VAL A 232 8.26 2.08 5.14
C VAL A 232 6.74 1.94 5.12
N TYR A 233 6.09 2.66 6.02
CA TYR A 233 4.64 2.68 6.20
C TYR A 233 4.15 4.12 6.19
N GLY A 234 3.00 4.36 5.52
CA GLY A 234 2.40 5.68 5.44
C GLY A 234 3.18 6.67 4.55
N GLU A 235 2.51 7.75 4.19
CA GLU A 235 3.03 8.76 3.27
C GLU A 235 4.28 9.44 3.82
N ASP A 236 4.24 9.86 5.09
CA ASP A 236 5.37 10.49 5.76
C ASP A 236 6.60 9.59 5.83
N GLY A 237 6.39 8.28 6.10
CA GLY A 237 7.47 7.30 6.11
C GLY A 237 8.13 7.16 4.75
N LEU A 238 7.32 7.13 3.69
CA LEU A 238 7.81 7.06 2.32
C LEU A 238 8.58 8.34 1.95
N ARG A 239 8.00 9.51 2.23
CA ARG A 239 8.63 10.80 1.96
C ARG A 239 9.98 10.94 2.65
N LYS A 240 10.04 10.71 3.96
CA LYS A 240 11.28 10.78 4.75
C LYS A 240 12.36 9.84 4.23
N GLN A 241 11.96 8.63 3.79
CA GLN A 241 12.92 7.67 3.26
C GLN A 241 13.43 8.05 1.87
N ILE A 242 12.59 8.67 1.01
CA ILE A 242 13.04 9.24 -0.26
C ILE A 242 14.02 10.38 0.01
N GLU A 243 13.69 11.33 0.89
CA GLU A 243 14.57 12.44 1.27
C GLU A 243 15.93 11.96 1.81
N ARG A 244 15.94 10.85 2.54
CA ARG A 244 17.17 10.25 3.06
C ARG A 244 18.04 9.62 1.97
N LEU A 245 17.44 8.90 1.02
CA LEU A 245 18.15 8.12 -0.01
C LEU A 245 18.45 8.94 -1.27
N LEU A 246 17.64 9.95 -1.55
CA LEU A 246 17.74 10.81 -2.71
C LEU A 246 17.38 12.27 -2.32
N PRO A 247 18.20 12.96 -1.52
CA PRO A 247 17.89 14.27 -0.97
C PRO A 247 17.54 15.33 -2.01
N GLU A 248 18.13 15.20 -3.21
CA GLU A 248 17.91 16.12 -4.32
C GLU A 248 16.55 15.96 -5.01
N PHE A 249 15.76 14.95 -4.66
CA PHE A 249 14.49 14.69 -5.33
C PHE A 249 13.41 15.70 -4.92
N PHE A 250 13.31 16.00 -3.63
CA PHE A 250 12.41 17.04 -3.16
C PHE A 250 13.12 18.40 -3.18
N PRO A 251 12.45 19.46 -3.67
CA PRO A 251 13.01 20.79 -3.55
C PRO A 251 13.23 21.12 -2.07
N LEU A 252 14.35 21.77 -1.79
CA LEU A 252 14.58 22.34 -0.45
C LEU A 252 13.36 23.22 -0.12
N LYS A 253 12.57 22.82 0.86
CA LYS A 253 11.56 23.71 1.38
C LYS A 253 12.30 24.89 2.00
N SER A 254 12.25 26.03 1.35
CA SER A 254 12.60 27.30 1.97
C SER A 254 11.50 27.58 3.01
N GLY A 255 11.71 27.12 4.21
CA GLY A 255 10.81 27.34 5.33
C GLY A 255 11.56 28.04 6.45
N TYR A 256 10.82 28.61 7.35
CA TYR A 256 11.39 29.20 8.55
C TYR A 256 12.00 28.10 9.44
N THR A 257 13.09 28.41 10.13
CA THR A 257 13.73 27.46 11.03
C THR A 257 12.77 27.04 12.15
N THR A 258 12.98 25.85 12.73
CA THR A 258 12.21 25.39 13.90
C THR A 258 12.22 26.44 15.02
N GLY A 259 13.35 27.17 15.21
CA GLY A 259 13.46 28.27 16.17
C GLY A 259 12.53 29.44 15.84
N ALA A 260 12.42 29.83 14.57
CA ALA A 260 11.49 30.88 14.15
C ALA A 260 10.03 30.47 14.38
N CYS A 261 9.66 29.25 14.00
CA CYS A 261 8.32 28.73 14.23
C CYS A 261 8.00 28.63 15.74
N ALA A 262 8.90 28.09 16.54
CA ALA A 262 8.74 28.05 18.00
C ALA A 262 8.58 29.42 18.65
N THR A 263 9.37 30.41 18.21
CA THR A 263 9.27 31.81 18.69
C THR A 263 7.90 32.41 18.32
N ALA A 264 7.44 32.21 17.10
CA ALA A 264 6.13 32.69 16.66
C ALA A 264 4.99 32.04 17.45
N ALA A 265 5.04 30.70 17.64
CA ALA A 265 4.06 29.97 18.43
C ALA A 265 4.02 30.43 19.89
N ALA A 266 5.19 30.58 20.54
CA ALA A 266 5.27 31.06 21.90
C ALA A 266 4.72 32.50 22.05
N LYS A 267 5.02 33.38 21.10
CA LYS A 267 4.46 34.73 21.05
C LYS A 267 2.96 34.75 20.89
N ALA A 268 2.45 33.94 19.96
CA ALA A 268 0.99 33.82 19.74
C ALA A 268 0.28 33.31 21.00
N ALA A 269 0.81 32.26 21.63
CA ALA A 269 0.27 31.70 22.87
C ALA A 269 0.25 32.72 24.01
N LEU A 270 1.34 33.46 24.17
CA LEU A 270 1.43 34.50 25.18
C LEU A 270 0.41 35.64 24.93
N LEU A 271 0.29 36.10 23.70
CA LEU A 271 -0.68 37.11 23.33
C LEU A 271 -2.11 36.62 23.56
N ALA A 272 -2.43 35.39 23.15
CA ALA A 272 -3.73 34.81 23.41
C ALA A 272 -4.08 34.74 24.91
N LEU A 273 -3.11 34.35 25.75
CA LEU A 273 -3.27 34.35 27.22
C LEU A 273 -3.53 35.73 27.79
N LEU A 274 -2.83 36.76 27.31
CA LEU A 274 -2.95 38.13 27.80
C LEU A 274 -4.24 38.83 27.32
N THR A 275 -4.59 38.62 26.04
CA THR A 275 -5.78 39.28 25.44
C THR A 275 -7.06 38.50 25.61
N ARG A 276 -7.00 37.20 25.92
CA ARG A 276 -8.12 36.27 25.93
C ARG A 276 -8.79 36.07 24.53
N GLU A 277 -8.04 36.36 23.47
CA GLU A 277 -8.47 36.24 22.07
C GLU A 277 -7.59 35.25 21.34
N GLU A 278 -8.18 34.48 20.41
CA GLU A 278 -7.43 33.59 19.54
C GLU A 278 -6.55 34.42 18.59
N GLN A 279 -5.30 33.96 18.43
CA GLN A 279 -4.36 34.55 17.51
C GLN A 279 -4.30 33.75 16.23
N THR A 280 -4.62 34.36 15.09
CA THR A 280 -4.56 33.70 13.77
C THR A 280 -3.21 33.89 13.08
N GLU A 281 -2.41 34.88 13.54
CA GLU A 281 -1.11 35.21 12.97
C GLU A 281 -0.15 35.61 14.09
N SER A 282 1.15 35.41 13.86
CA SER A 282 2.20 35.86 14.77
C SER A 282 3.35 36.48 13.99
N GLN A 283 3.63 37.76 14.25
CA GLN A 283 4.77 38.48 13.68
C GLN A 283 5.99 38.35 14.56
N ILE A 284 7.10 37.94 14.01
CA ILE A 284 8.41 37.87 14.71
C ILE A 284 9.50 38.55 13.87
N THR A 285 10.60 38.89 14.53
CA THR A 285 11.80 39.42 13.88
C THR A 285 12.88 38.32 13.89
N LEU A 286 13.39 37.97 12.73
CA LEU A 286 14.48 37.02 12.58
C LEU A 286 15.82 37.62 13.05
N PRO A 287 16.83 36.78 13.36
CA PRO A 287 18.17 37.27 13.68
C PRO A 287 18.81 38.16 12.60
N SER A 288 18.36 38.01 11.34
CA SER A 288 18.75 38.86 10.22
C SER A 288 18.17 40.28 10.29
N GLY A 289 17.24 40.57 11.21
CA GLY A 289 16.50 41.82 11.29
C GLY A 289 15.24 41.87 10.44
N GLU A 290 14.97 40.83 9.65
CA GLU A 290 13.76 40.71 8.82
C GLU A 290 12.54 40.41 9.70
N GLN A 291 11.44 41.12 9.42
CA GLN A 291 10.14 40.84 10.05
C GLN A 291 9.33 39.90 9.19
N ILE A 292 8.85 38.82 9.79
CA ILE A 292 8.00 37.82 9.13
C ILE A 292 6.71 37.64 9.92
N THR A 293 5.65 37.29 9.21
CA THR A 293 4.34 36.91 9.78
C THR A 293 4.07 35.44 9.48
N LEU A 294 3.79 34.68 10.53
CA LEU A 294 3.46 33.25 10.44
C LEU A 294 1.99 33.03 10.83
N SER A 295 1.30 32.18 10.09
CA SER A 295 -0.06 31.78 10.43
C SER A 295 -0.08 30.86 11.63
N VAL A 296 -1.03 31.03 12.53
CA VAL A 296 -1.29 30.15 13.67
C VAL A 296 -2.43 29.21 13.29
N ALA A 297 -2.17 27.91 13.26
CA ALA A 297 -3.12 26.92 12.79
C ALA A 297 -4.33 26.77 13.73
N TYR A 298 -4.08 26.79 15.05
CA TYR A 298 -5.12 26.75 16.08
C TYR A 298 -4.57 27.23 17.42
N THR A 299 -5.46 27.65 18.33
CA THR A 299 -5.16 27.97 19.72
C THR A 299 -6.02 27.11 20.62
N GLU A 300 -5.42 26.35 21.55
CA GLU A 300 -6.14 25.52 22.50
C GLU A 300 -5.90 26.02 23.93
N TRP A 301 -6.97 26.13 24.71
CA TRP A 301 -6.93 26.60 26.08
C TRP A 301 -6.92 25.42 27.05
N ALA A 302 -5.78 25.13 27.68
CA ALA A 302 -5.66 24.12 28.74
C ALA A 302 -5.65 24.77 30.12
N ARG A 303 -6.35 24.18 31.11
CA ARG A 303 -6.24 24.57 32.53
C ARG A 303 -4.95 23.99 33.10
N SER A 304 -4.29 24.74 33.97
CA SER A 304 -2.93 24.51 34.48
C SER A 304 -2.78 23.36 35.49
N GLU A 305 -3.69 22.39 35.53
CA GLU A 305 -3.65 21.32 36.54
C GLU A 305 -3.13 19.96 36.02
N GLU A 306 -2.86 19.82 34.72
CA GLU A 306 -2.26 18.60 34.20
C GLU A 306 -1.04 18.87 33.32
N HIS A 307 0.03 18.20 33.64
CA HIS A 307 1.39 18.31 33.14
C HIS A 307 1.56 18.28 31.62
N THR A 308 2.52 19.12 31.14
CA THR A 308 3.22 19.11 29.85
C THR A 308 2.37 19.30 28.59
N SER A 309 2.31 20.56 28.15
CA SER A 309 1.91 20.93 26.82
C SER A 309 2.96 20.51 25.79
N GLU A 310 2.70 19.47 25.02
CA GLU A 310 3.40 19.25 23.76
C GLU A 310 2.83 20.23 22.72
N LEU A 311 3.57 21.28 22.41
CA LEU A 311 3.31 22.14 21.27
C LEU A 311 3.69 21.39 19.98
N GLN A 312 2.71 20.76 19.35
CA GLN A 312 2.88 20.25 17.98
C GLN A 312 2.58 21.40 17.00
N SER A 313 3.62 22.04 16.49
CA SER A 313 3.50 22.90 15.30
C SER A 313 3.55 22.00 14.05
N GLN A 314 2.42 21.86 13.37
CA GLN A 314 2.41 21.42 11.97
C GLN A 314 2.53 22.69 11.09
N VAL A 315 3.65 22.81 10.39
CA VAL A 315 3.86 23.73 9.27
C VAL A 315 3.79 22.92 7.99
#